data_b0e4d6e0d6b633aeda353a852c3fa7a3
#
_entry.id   b0e4d6e0d6b633aeda353a852c3fa7a3
#
_cell.length_a   1.000
_cell.length_b   1.000
_cell.length_c   1.000
_cell.angle_alpha   90.00
_cell.angle_beta   90.00
_cell.angle_gamma   90.00
#
_symmetry.space_group_name_H-M   'P 1'
#
loop_
_entity.id
_entity.type
_entity.pdbx_description
1 polymer ?
#
loop_
_entity_poly.entity_id
_entity_poly.type
_entity_poly.pdbx_seq_one_letter_code
_entity_poly.pdbx_strand_id
1 'polypeptide(L)'
;YPKKLNDCLDAIATTNDPDEIIKLTAYTVNTIANNSPFRYGYDDSIKLLKETLGDKIHPLTFAACVEWARQTSEYIKAKALKSVVISDDAKARHIYTQVTRLEDVLELKEGRVLIVRAAMGEGKTQKVGRGFRDMAERNGQRFAALTHRSALVEELCDRLKLTSYNKVQERLNEGANAKDVYSFFGSCVHSIASPLIRSAFESCDVLFGDEAAQMLRSLESIYTQQTSTARDSTAQDVYDLLVKTIQTAPKVVLCDAGANDELIEWLESILGNEKIHIVETPKKSGDGINVTFNFANQQLQGEQAAITAIKSRLKRGKKVWISVGTVKAGRLIAQALRGCGRGVFIHSKTPTLTKKKFLESADRESLNYDYVIASPVISCGISIEHRDGHH
;
A
#
# COMPACT_ATOMS: atom_id res chain seq x y z
N TYR A 1 -0.40 13.65 -37.26
CA TYR A 1 -1.59 13.09 -36.60
C TYR A 1 -2.32 14.22 -35.86
N PRO A 2 -3.68 14.14 -35.72
CA PRO A 2 -4.50 15.12 -35.04
C PRO A 2 -4.08 15.32 -33.58
N LYS A 3 -4.08 16.55 -33.07
CA LYS A 3 -3.64 16.84 -31.69
C LYS A 3 -4.78 16.76 -30.65
N LYS A 4 -6.04 16.76 -31.09
CA LYS A 4 -7.21 16.72 -30.22
C LYS A 4 -7.93 15.38 -30.35
N LEU A 5 -8.54 14.92 -29.27
CA LEU A 5 -9.26 13.64 -29.24
C LEU A 5 -10.35 13.57 -30.33
N ASN A 6 -11.16 14.61 -30.46
CA ASN A 6 -12.24 14.63 -31.45
C ASN A 6 -11.71 14.48 -32.90
N ASP A 7 -10.60 15.14 -33.23
CA ASP A 7 -9.98 15.04 -34.56
C ASP A 7 -9.47 13.60 -34.81
N CYS A 8 -8.99 12.91 -33.75
CA CYS A 8 -8.59 11.50 -33.83
C CYS A 8 -9.80 10.60 -34.08
N LEU A 9 -10.90 10.83 -33.35
CA LEU A 9 -12.13 10.06 -33.51
C LEU A 9 -12.75 10.25 -34.91
N ASP A 10 -12.76 11.47 -35.43
CA ASP A 10 -13.23 11.76 -36.76
C ASP A 10 -12.37 11.08 -37.86
N ALA A 11 -11.04 11.07 -37.69
CA ALA A 11 -10.14 10.34 -38.57
C ALA A 11 -10.40 8.83 -38.57
N ILE A 12 -10.63 8.24 -37.41
CA ILE A 12 -11.00 6.81 -37.27
C ILE A 12 -12.37 6.54 -37.88
N ALA A 13 -13.33 7.42 -37.68
CA ALA A 13 -14.69 7.26 -38.23
C ALA A 13 -14.69 7.23 -39.76
N THR A 14 -13.82 8.01 -40.39
CA THR A 14 -13.77 8.21 -41.84
C THR A 14 -12.89 7.20 -42.59
N THR A 15 -11.89 6.57 -41.94
CA THR A 15 -11.03 5.59 -42.61
C THR A 15 -11.61 4.18 -42.58
N ASN A 16 -11.34 3.42 -43.67
CA ASN A 16 -11.66 1.98 -43.76
C ASN A 16 -10.41 1.12 -43.99
N ASP A 17 -9.22 1.72 -44.00
CA ASP A 17 -7.96 0.97 -44.11
C ASP A 17 -7.63 0.32 -42.74
N PRO A 18 -7.54 -1.03 -42.66
CA PRO A 18 -7.28 -1.71 -41.40
C PRO A 18 -5.95 -1.33 -40.75
N ASP A 19 -4.88 -1.14 -41.52
CA ASP A 19 -3.57 -0.78 -40.99
C ASP A 19 -3.55 0.67 -40.47
N GLU A 20 -4.28 1.55 -41.13
CA GLU A 20 -4.43 2.94 -40.69
C GLU A 20 -5.31 3.02 -39.43
N ILE A 21 -6.37 2.23 -39.33
CA ILE A 21 -7.22 2.11 -38.15
C ILE A 21 -6.39 1.70 -36.93
N ILE A 22 -5.52 0.70 -37.06
CA ILE A 22 -4.65 0.25 -35.97
C ILE A 22 -3.69 1.37 -35.54
N LYS A 23 -3.05 2.04 -36.49
CA LYS A 23 -2.12 3.17 -36.20
C LYS A 23 -2.83 4.34 -35.51
N LEU A 24 -4.00 4.73 -36.02
CA LEU A 24 -4.82 5.80 -35.45
C LEU A 24 -5.32 5.40 -34.05
N THR A 25 -5.73 4.16 -33.86
CA THR A 25 -6.16 3.65 -32.56
C THR A 25 -5.02 3.74 -31.54
N ALA A 26 -3.84 3.22 -31.86
CA ALA A 26 -2.66 3.28 -30.98
C ALA A 26 -2.29 4.73 -30.64
N TYR A 27 -2.28 5.62 -31.65
CA TYR A 27 -2.03 7.04 -31.44
C TYR A 27 -3.09 7.71 -30.57
N THR A 28 -4.37 7.42 -30.80
CA THR A 28 -5.49 8.00 -30.05
C THR A 28 -5.46 7.54 -28.59
N VAL A 29 -5.23 6.25 -28.32
CA VAL A 29 -5.10 5.75 -26.95
C VAL A 29 -3.92 6.41 -26.23
N ASN A 30 -2.78 6.58 -26.91
CA ASN A 30 -1.63 7.29 -26.34
C ASN A 30 -1.96 8.78 -26.08
N THR A 31 -2.71 9.43 -26.97
CA THR A 31 -3.17 10.81 -26.79
C THR A 31 -4.11 10.92 -25.58
N ILE A 32 -5.05 10.00 -25.42
CA ILE A 32 -5.95 9.91 -24.26
C ILE A 32 -5.12 9.73 -22.98
N ALA A 33 -4.18 8.80 -22.97
CA ALA A 33 -3.33 8.52 -21.81
C ALA A 33 -2.47 9.72 -21.38
N ASN A 34 -2.01 10.54 -22.33
CA ASN A 34 -1.17 11.71 -22.04
C ASN A 34 -1.98 12.97 -21.67
N ASN A 35 -3.24 13.08 -22.10
CA ASN A 35 -4.06 14.28 -21.91
C ASN A 35 -5.16 14.17 -20.84
N SER A 36 -5.36 12.98 -20.28
CA SER A 36 -6.37 12.75 -19.23
C SER A 36 -5.67 12.59 -17.87
N PRO A 37 -5.50 13.68 -17.09
CA PRO A 37 -4.80 13.62 -15.79
C PRO A 37 -5.60 12.90 -14.71
N PHE A 38 -6.89 12.59 -14.96
CA PHE A 38 -7.77 11.95 -13.99
C PHE A 38 -8.44 10.71 -14.58
N ARG A 39 -8.58 9.67 -13.75
CA ARG A 39 -9.13 8.35 -14.10
C ARG A 39 -10.49 8.41 -14.78
N TYR A 40 -11.37 9.33 -14.38
CA TYR A 40 -12.70 9.51 -14.97
C TYR A 40 -12.65 9.91 -16.45
N GLY A 41 -11.84 10.89 -16.79
CA GLY A 41 -11.71 11.32 -18.20
C GLY A 41 -11.03 10.28 -19.10
N TYR A 42 -10.17 9.41 -18.54
CA TYR A 42 -9.52 8.34 -19.28
C TYR A 42 -10.52 7.24 -19.67
N ASP A 43 -11.26 6.71 -18.71
CA ASP A 43 -12.20 5.60 -18.95
C ASP A 43 -13.34 6.01 -19.90
N ASP A 44 -13.88 7.22 -19.75
CA ASP A 44 -14.89 7.77 -20.64
C ASP A 44 -14.35 7.98 -22.07
N SER A 45 -13.12 8.47 -22.21
CA SER A 45 -12.46 8.66 -23.51
C SER A 45 -12.16 7.32 -24.21
N ILE A 46 -11.72 6.30 -23.46
CA ILE A 46 -11.51 4.95 -23.98
C ILE A 46 -12.83 4.30 -24.38
N LYS A 47 -13.90 4.51 -23.63
CA LYS A 47 -15.24 4.04 -23.97
C LYS A 47 -15.72 4.68 -25.26
N LEU A 48 -15.61 5.98 -25.38
CA LEU A 48 -15.98 6.74 -26.60
C LEU A 48 -15.18 6.26 -27.81
N LEU A 49 -13.86 6.05 -27.66
CA LEU A 49 -13.02 5.50 -28.73
C LEU A 49 -13.49 4.11 -29.15
N LYS A 50 -13.82 3.24 -28.18
CA LYS A 50 -14.33 1.89 -28.48
C LYS A 50 -15.66 1.91 -29.19
N GLU A 51 -16.57 2.82 -28.84
CA GLU A 51 -17.84 3.04 -29.51
C GLU A 51 -17.63 3.55 -30.95
N THR A 52 -16.69 4.48 -31.17
CA THR A 52 -16.34 5.00 -32.50
C THR A 52 -15.74 3.92 -33.41
N LEU A 53 -14.92 3.05 -32.86
CA LEU A 53 -14.29 1.94 -33.59
C LEU A 53 -15.31 0.86 -34.01
N GLY A 54 -16.31 0.58 -33.17
CA GLY A 54 -17.28 -0.51 -33.43
C GLY A 54 -16.58 -1.82 -33.78
N ASP A 55 -16.91 -2.40 -34.92
CA ASP A 55 -16.32 -3.65 -35.43
C ASP A 55 -15.10 -3.43 -36.34
N LYS A 56 -14.61 -2.19 -36.51
CA LYS A 56 -13.46 -1.86 -37.39
C LYS A 56 -12.14 -2.43 -36.90
N ILE A 57 -12.03 -2.81 -35.63
CA ILE A 57 -10.81 -3.37 -35.02
C ILE A 57 -11.14 -4.62 -34.19
N HIS A 58 -10.28 -5.62 -34.29
CA HIS A 58 -10.44 -6.81 -33.44
C HIS A 58 -10.23 -6.48 -31.97
N PRO A 59 -11.05 -6.99 -31.02
CA PRO A 59 -10.97 -6.68 -29.60
C PRO A 59 -9.58 -6.91 -28.98
N LEU A 60 -8.86 -7.96 -29.38
CA LEU A 60 -7.50 -8.23 -28.90
C LEU A 60 -6.49 -7.19 -29.39
N THR A 61 -6.64 -6.69 -30.62
CA THR A 61 -5.78 -5.63 -31.19
C THR A 61 -6.04 -4.31 -30.45
N PHE A 62 -7.30 -3.98 -30.18
CA PHE A 62 -7.64 -2.82 -29.36
C PHE A 62 -7.03 -2.91 -27.96
N ALA A 63 -7.18 -4.06 -27.30
CA ALA A 63 -6.58 -4.30 -25.98
C ALA A 63 -5.06 -4.17 -26.00
N ALA A 64 -4.38 -4.66 -27.06
CA ALA A 64 -2.96 -4.50 -27.25
C ALA A 64 -2.53 -3.03 -27.42
N CYS A 65 -3.31 -2.23 -28.17
CA CYS A 65 -3.07 -0.78 -28.30
C CYS A 65 -3.20 -0.06 -26.95
N VAL A 66 -4.22 -0.40 -26.16
CA VAL A 66 -4.43 0.17 -24.83
C VAL A 66 -3.27 -0.19 -23.89
N GLU A 67 -2.86 -1.45 -23.88
CA GLU A 67 -1.76 -1.90 -23.03
C GLU A 67 -0.42 -1.29 -23.45
N TRP A 68 -0.14 -1.19 -24.75
CA TRP A 68 1.05 -0.51 -25.25
C TRP A 68 1.09 0.97 -24.84
N ALA A 69 -0.02 1.70 -24.99
CA ALA A 69 -0.11 3.09 -24.56
C ALA A 69 0.05 3.25 -23.05
N ARG A 70 -0.49 2.31 -22.28
CA ARG A 70 -0.27 2.25 -20.82
C ARG A 70 1.20 2.15 -20.46
N GLN A 71 1.96 1.32 -21.15
CA GLN A 71 3.38 1.09 -20.87
C GLN A 71 4.28 2.23 -21.31
N THR A 72 3.88 2.97 -22.34
CA THR A 72 4.72 3.99 -23.01
C THR A 72 4.33 5.42 -22.69
N SER A 73 3.16 5.67 -22.12
CA SER A 73 2.69 7.03 -21.90
C SER A 73 3.46 7.74 -20.78
N GLU A 74 3.76 9.02 -21.00
CA GLU A 74 4.39 9.88 -19.99
C GLU A 74 3.50 10.05 -18.75
N TYR A 75 2.18 10.03 -18.93
CA TYR A 75 1.21 10.06 -17.83
C TYR A 75 1.42 8.89 -16.87
N ILE A 76 1.58 7.67 -17.39
CA ILE A 76 1.79 6.49 -16.55
C ILE A 76 3.15 6.53 -15.88
N LYS A 77 4.17 7.03 -16.58
CA LYS A 77 5.49 7.29 -15.98
C LYS A 77 5.39 8.32 -14.86
N ALA A 78 4.69 9.44 -15.11
CA ALA A 78 4.45 10.47 -14.10
C ALA A 78 3.64 9.93 -12.91
N LYS A 79 2.57 9.16 -13.16
CA LYS A 79 1.78 8.52 -12.12
C LYS A 79 2.59 7.48 -11.34
N ALA A 80 3.40 6.67 -12.03
CA ALA A 80 4.30 5.73 -11.38
C ALA A 80 5.33 6.45 -10.49
N LEU A 81 5.83 7.60 -10.93
CA LEU A 81 6.74 8.42 -10.13
C LEU A 81 6.03 8.99 -8.90
N LYS A 82 4.83 9.56 -9.07
CA LYS A 82 4.01 10.06 -7.95
C LYS A 82 3.71 9.00 -6.90
N SER A 83 3.60 7.74 -7.31
CA SER A 83 3.30 6.62 -6.40
C SER A 83 4.52 6.10 -5.60
N VAL A 84 5.72 6.62 -5.83
CA VAL A 84 6.95 6.15 -5.18
C VAL A 84 7.78 7.23 -4.52
N VAL A 85 7.60 8.52 -4.87
CA VAL A 85 8.38 9.63 -4.32
C VAL A 85 7.49 10.73 -3.78
N ILE A 86 8.06 11.57 -2.91
CA ILE A 86 7.56 12.91 -2.60
C ILE A 86 8.38 13.88 -3.45
N SER A 87 7.74 14.56 -4.39
CA SER A 87 8.39 15.50 -5.30
C SER A 87 8.87 16.77 -4.57
N ASP A 88 9.83 17.44 -5.17
CA ASP A 88 10.31 18.73 -4.65
C ASP A 88 9.21 19.80 -4.72
N ASP A 89 8.30 19.69 -5.69
CA ASP A 89 7.13 20.55 -5.81
C ASP A 89 6.16 20.36 -4.62
N ALA A 90 5.86 19.12 -4.24
CA ALA A 90 5.05 18.83 -3.04
C ALA A 90 5.74 19.36 -1.76
N LYS A 91 7.05 19.18 -1.64
CA LYS A 91 7.84 19.73 -0.50
C LYS A 91 7.80 21.26 -0.47
N ALA A 92 7.86 21.92 -1.62
CA ALA A 92 7.80 23.39 -1.70
C ALA A 92 6.43 23.96 -1.35
N ARG A 93 5.34 23.22 -1.60
CA ARG A 93 3.98 23.65 -1.23
C ARG A 93 3.68 23.55 0.26
N HIS A 94 4.42 22.74 1.00
CA HIS A 94 4.17 22.38 2.39
C HIS A 94 5.32 22.77 3.33
N ILE A 95 5.23 22.39 4.61
CA ILE A 95 6.34 22.51 5.55
C ILE A 95 7.19 21.26 5.35
N TYR A 96 8.47 21.42 5.10
CA TYR A 96 9.40 20.32 4.88
C TYR A 96 10.55 20.36 5.89
N THR A 97 10.79 19.23 6.56
CA THR A 97 11.90 19.07 7.50
C THR A 97 12.59 17.73 7.26
N GLN A 98 13.91 17.77 7.19
CA GLN A 98 14.73 16.56 7.23
C GLN A 98 15.30 16.38 8.64
N VAL A 99 15.02 15.22 9.25
CA VAL A 99 15.49 14.88 10.59
C VAL A 99 16.53 13.76 10.52
N THR A 100 17.57 13.86 11.32
CA THR A 100 18.60 12.80 11.40
C THR A 100 18.11 11.62 12.23
N ARG A 101 17.35 11.89 13.28
CA ARG A 101 16.80 10.88 14.19
C ARG A 101 15.28 10.98 14.17
N LEU A 102 14.59 9.82 14.15
CA LEU A 102 13.13 9.79 14.15
C LEU A 102 12.51 10.38 15.44
N GLU A 103 13.22 10.32 16.54
CA GLU A 103 12.78 10.89 17.81
C GLU A 103 12.62 12.41 17.73
N ASP A 104 13.40 13.08 16.87
CA ASP A 104 13.35 14.55 16.70
C ASP A 104 12.00 15.01 16.12
N VAL A 105 11.23 14.09 15.52
CA VAL A 105 9.85 14.34 15.03
C VAL A 105 8.92 14.77 16.17
N LEU A 106 9.16 14.28 17.38
CA LEU A 106 8.33 14.60 18.56
C LEU A 106 8.47 16.05 19.04
N GLU A 107 9.55 16.71 18.65
CA GLU A 107 9.85 18.10 19.03
C GLU A 107 9.28 19.12 18.02
N LEU A 108 8.78 18.63 16.86
CA LEU A 108 8.23 19.50 15.82
C LEU A 108 6.88 20.06 16.25
N LYS A 109 6.81 21.38 16.41
CA LYS A 109 5.61 22.11 16.85
C LYS A 109 4.70 22.50 15.69
N GLU A 110 5.27 22.65 14.50
CA GLU A 110 4.55 23.11 13.33
C GLU A 110 3.73 21.98 12.68
N GLY A 111 2.60 22.36 12.12
CA GLY A 111 1.72 21.45 11.38
C GLY A 111 0.90 20.49 12.27
N ARG A 112 -0.39 20.53 12.07
CA ARG A 112 -1.33 19.60 12.72
C ARG A 112 -1.21 18.20 12.11
N VAL A 113 -1.04 18.12 10.79
CA VAL A 113 -0.91 16.88 10.03
C VAL A 113 0.57 16.67 9.67
N LEU A 114 1.16 15.61 10.18
CA LEU A 114 2.52 15.17 9.88
C LEU A 114 2.51 13.95 8.97
N ILE A 115 3.34 13.98 7.92
CA ILE A 115 3.73 12.79 7.15
C ILE A 115 5.18 12.48 7.50
N VAL A 116 5.44 11.29 8.04
CA VAL A 116 6.79 10.85 8.41
C VAL A 116 7.23 9.75 7.46
N ARG A 117 8.10 10.11 6.52
CA ARG A 117 8.72 9.18 5.59
C ARG A 117 10.10 8.77 6.09
N ALA A 118 10.22 7.50 6.42
CA ALA A 118 11.48 6.93 6.89
C ALA A 118 11.62 5.50 6.38
N ALA A 119 12.84 5.02 6.22
CA ALA A 119 13.11 3.68 5.69
C ALA A 119 12.41 2.57 6.49
N MET A 120 12.20 1.43 5.86
CA MET A 120 11.74 0.23 6.58
C MET A 120 12.77 -0.15 7.64
N GLY A 121 12.29 -0.60 8.82
CA GLY A 121 13.16 -1.00 9.92
C GLY A 121 13.76 0.15 10.75
N GLU A 122 13.54 1.43 10.43
CA GLU A 122 14.03 2.55 11.25
C GLU A 122 13.27 2.77 12.57
N GLY A 123 12.18 2.03 12.78
CA GLY A 123 11.42 2.08 14.03
C GLY A 123 10.35 3.18 14.07
N LYS A 124 9.73 3.54 12.93
CA LYS A 124 8.64 4.53 12.87
C LYS A 124 7.57 4.31 13.92
N THR A 125 7.03 3.10 13.99
CA THR A 125 6.00 2.74 14.97
C THR A 125 6.51 2.89 16.39
N GLN A 126 7.74 2.39 16.68
CA GLN A 126 8.29 2.37 18.04
C GLN A 126 8.78 3.74 18.51
N LYS A 127 9.38 4.54 17.64
CA LYS A 127 9.97 5.84 17.99
C LYS A 127 8.97 6.97 17.84
N VAL A 128 8.27 7.02 16.71
CA VAL A 128 7.30 8.08 16.42
C VAL A 128 5.93 7.74 17.03
N GLY A 129 5.35 6.60 16.64
CA GLY A 129 4.01 6.20 17.12
C GLY A 129 3.95 6.09 18.63
N ARG A 130 4.92 5.39 19.24
CA ARG A 130 5.01 5.27 20.70
C ARG A 130 5.28 6.60 21.38
N GLY A 131 6.16 7.44 20.80
CA GLY A 131 6.45 8.77 21.34
C GLY A 131 5.20 9.67 21.41
N PHE A 132 4.41 9.74 20.33
CA PHE A 132 3.15 10.50 20.33
C PHE A 132 2.09 9.90 21.26
N ARG A 133 2.03 8.58 21.34
CA ARG A 133 1.14 7.87 22.29
C ARG A 133 1.48 8.24 23.75
N ASP A 134 2.76 8.21 24.11
CA ASP A 134 3.21 8.54 25.46
C ASP A 134 3.07 10.05 25.77
N MET A 135 3.18 10.92 24.76
CA MET A 135 2.83 12.35 24.89
C MET A 135 1.33 12.54 25.13
N ALA A 136 0.47 11.86 24.39
CA ALA A 136 -0.97 11.91 24.56
C ALA A 136 -1.37 11.47 25.97
N GLU A 137 -0.77 10.37 26.49
CA GLU A 137 -1.02 9.89 27.85
C GLU A 137 -0.65 10.93 28.90
N ARG A 138 0.52 11.54 28.79
CA ARG A 138 0.96 12.62 29.73
C ARG A 138 0.07 13.85 29.71
N ASN A 139 -0.53 14.15 28.56
CA ASN A 139 -1.40 15.30 28.36
C ASN A 139 -2.88 14.98 28.63
N GLY A 140 -3.24 13.75 29.03
CA GLY A 140 -4.63 13.33 29.23
C GLY A 140 -5.45 13.30 27.94
N GLN A 141 -4.79 13.16 26.78
CA GLN A 141 -5.37 13.13 25.45
C GLN A 141 -5.67 11.69 25.03
N ARG A 142 -6.63 11.54 24.12
CA ARG A 142 -7.00 10.24 23.51
C ARG A 142 -6.16 10.01 22.26
N PHE A 143 -5.68 8.78 22.12
CA PHE A 143 -4.83 8.35 21.01
C PHE A 143 -5.46 7.18 20.26
N ALA A 144 -5.67 7.33 18.96
CA ALA A 144 -6.17 6.29 18.09
C ALA A 144 -5.10 5.91 17.04
N ALA A 145 -4.88 4.62 16.84
CA ALA A 145 -3.96 4.11 15.82
C ALA A 145 -4.70 3.32 14.73
N LEU A 146 -4.25 3.49 13.50
CA LEU A 146 -4.77 2.80 12.33
C LEU A 146 -3.67 2.07 11.56
N THR A 147 -4.05 0.91 11.02
CA THR A 147 -3.29 0.20 10.00
C THR A 147 -4.21 -0.31 8.88
N HIS A 148 -3.64 -0.69 7.75
CA HIS A 148 -4.42 -1.10 6.58
C HIS A 148 -4.95 -2.54 6.63
N ARG A 149 -4.47 -3.41 7.54
CA ARG A 149 -4.86 -4.83 7.64
C ARG A 149 -5.16 -5.25 9.05
N SER A 150 -6.23 -6.02 9.21
CA SER A 150 -6.63 -6.60 10.50
C SER A 150 -5.54 -7.50 11.12
N ALA A 151 -4.76 -8.19 10.29
CA ALA A 151 -3.65 -9.03 10.77
C ALA A 151 -2.51 -8.26 11.45
N LEU A 152 -2.40 -6.95 11.19
CA LEU A 152 -1.35 -6.09 11.76
C LEU A 152 -1.81 -5.35 13.03
N VAL A 153 -3.10 -5.36 13.31
CA VAL A 153 -3.66 -4.56 14.42
C VAL A 153 -3.13 -5.03 15.77
N GLU A 154 -3.06 -6.34 16.01
CA GLU A 154 -2.57 -6.86 17.29
C GLU A 154 -1.10 -6.47 17.52
N GLU A 155 -0.25 -6.62 16.51
CA GLU A 155 1.16 -6.23 16.57
C GLU A 155 1.32 -4.71 16.79
N LEU A 156 0.54 -3.89 16.08
CA LEU A 156 0.53 -2.43 16.27
C LEU A 156 0.10 -2.09 17.71
N CYS A 157 -0.98 -2.70 18.20
CA CYS A 157 -1.49 -2.47 19.54
C CYS A 157 -0.51 -2.91 20.62
N ASP A 158 0.14 -4.05 20.47
CA ASP A 158 1.15 -4.53 21.41
C ASP A 158 2.36 -3.60 21.46
N ARG A 159 2.88 -3.15 20.31
CA ARG A 159 3.99 -2.19 20.21
C ARG A 159 3.67 -0.84 20.84
N LEU A 160 2.47 -0.34 20.63
CA LEU A 160 2.02 0.96 21.12
C LEU A 160 1.34 0.91 22.48
N LYS A 161 1.10 -0.28 23.05
CA LYS A 161 0.31 -0.52 24.28
C LYS A 161 -1.10 0.06 24.19
N LEU A 162 -1.83 -0.36 23.16
CA LEU A 162 -3.21 0.06 22.88
C LEU A 162 -4.18 -1.09 23.10
N THR A 163 -5.45 -0.78 23.30
CA THR A 163 -6.55 -1.74 23.23
C THR A 163 -6.85 -2.01 21.75
N SER A 164 -6.74 -3.27 21.32
CA SER A 164 -7.16 -3.68 19.98
C SER A 164 -8.69 -3.69 19.86
N TYR A 165 -9.23 -3.28 18.71
CA TYR A 165 -10.67 -3.33 18.43
C TYR A 165 -11.26 -4.74 18.57
N ASN A 166 -10.47 -5.78 18.40
CA ASN A 166 -10.90 -7.17 18.61
C ASN A 166 -11.13 -7.52 20.08
N LYS A 167 -10.47 -6.82 21.01
CA LYS A 167 -10.52 -7.06 22.46
C LYS A 167 -11.47 -6.11 23.19
N VAL A 168 -12.08 -5.15 22.51
CA VAL A 168 -12.93 -4.15 23.15
C VAL A 168 -14.10 -4.78 23.90
N GLN A 169 -14.84 -5.67 23.23
CA GLN A 169 -16.00 -6.30 23.82
C GLN A 169 -15.63 -7.18 25.02
N GLU A 170 -14.54 -7.91 24.92
CA GLU A 170 -13.99 -8.75 26.00
C GLU A 170 -13.67 -7.90 27.22
N ARG A 171 -12.89 -6.82 27.06
CA ARG A 171 -12.51 -5.91 28.14
C ARG A 171 -13.69 -5.23 28.81
N LEU A 172 -14.69 -4.80 28.01
CA LEU A 172 -15.93 -4.22 28.55
C LEU A 172 -16.73 -5.26 29.36
N ASN A 173 -16.80 -6.51 28.90
CA ASN A 173 -17.46 -7.60 29.61
C ASN A 173 -16.74 -7.98 30.93
N GLU A 174 -15.40 -7.80 30.97
CA GLU A 174 -14.57 -7.97 32.16
C GLU A 174 -14.71 -6.80 33.16
N GLY A 175 -15.53 -5.79 32.84
CA GLY A 175 -15.78 -4.65 33.71
C GLY A 175 -14.80 -3.49 33.58
N ALA A 176 -13.96 -3.49 32.53
CA ALA A 176 -13.09 -2.34 32.26
C ALA A 176 -13.93 -1.08 31.97
N ASN A 177 -13.44 0.08 32.43
CA ASN A 177 -14.11 1.34 32.16
C ASN A 177 -14.03 1.67 30.66
N ALA A 178 -15.16 1.99 30.04
CA ALA A 178 -15.22 2.33 28.62
C ALA A 178 -14.27 3.48 28.26
N LYS A 179 -14.13 4.49 29.11
CA LYS A 179 -13.19 5.59 28.89
C LYS A 179 -11.76 5.08 28.75
N ASP A 180 -11.34 4.14 29.58
CA ASP A 180 -9.96 3.58 29.54
C ASP A 180 -9.75 2.70 28.30
N VAL A 181 -10.78 1.92 27.92
CA VAL A 181 -10.74 1.06 26.73
C VAL A 181 -10.59 1.87 25.46
N TYR A 182 -11.25 3.03 25.35
CA TYR A 182 -11.25 3.86 24.16
C TYR A 182 -10.25 5.02 24.15
N SER A 183 -9.56 5.27 25.27
CA SER A 183 -8.57 6.35 25.34
C SER A 183 -7.30 6.05 24.55
N PHE A 184 -6.87 4.79 24.50
CA PHE A 184 -5.68 4.33 23.77
C PHE A 184 -6.06 3.09 22.96
N PHE A 185 -6.37 3.33 21.68
CA PHE A 185 -7.09 2.37 20.89
C PHE A 185 -6.47 2.15 19.51
N GLY A 186 -6.54 0.91 19.00
CA GLY A 186 -6.03 0.57 17.68
C GLY A 186 -7.00 -0.26 16.84
N SER A 187 -7.07 0.04 15.54
CA SER A 187 -7.96 -0.66 14.60
C SER A 187 -7.38 -0.78 13.21
N CYS A 188 -8.02 -1.64 12.42
CA CYS A 188 -7.89 -1.62 10.97
C CYS A 188 -8.77 -0.52 10.38
N VAL A 189 -8.28 0.19 9.37
CA VAL A 189 -9.01 1.27 8.70
C VAL A 189 -10.40 0.84 8.22
N HIS A 190 -10.56 -0.40 7.78
CA HIS A 190 -11.85 -0.93 7.31
C HIS A 190 -12.90 -1.13 8.40
N SER A 191 -12.52 -1.09 9.66
CA SER A 191 -13.41 -1.36 10.79
C SER A 191 -13.82 -0.10 11.54
N ILE A 192 -13.29 1.07 11.22
CA ILE A 192 -13.47 2.31 12.00
C ILE A 192 -14.92 2.77 12.09
N ALA A 193 -15.73 2.52 11.06
CA ALA A 193 -17.15 2.89 11.04
C ALA A 193 -18.06 1.91 11.82
N SER A 194 -17.51 0.84 12.39
CA SER A 194 -18.28 -0.07 13.24
C SER A 194 -18.86 0.68 14.45
N PRO A 195 -20.16 0.49 14.77
CA PRO A 195 -20.82 1.17 15.90
C PRO A 195 -20.07 1.04 17.23
N LEU A 196 -19.40 -0.09 17.44
CA LEU A 196 -18.64 -0.37 18.66
C LEU A 196 -17.46 0.58 18.90
N ILE A 197 -16.82 1.07 17.81
CA ILE A 197 -15.55 1.81 17.92
C ILE A 197 -15.56 3.18 17.26
N ARG A 198 -16.62 3.50 16.51
CA ARG A 198 -16.76 4.75 15.78
C ARG A 198 -16.49 5.99 16.65
N SER A 199 -17.08 6.03 17.86
CA SER A 199 -16.93 7.15 18.78
C SER A 199 -15.48 7.38 19.23
N ALA A 200 -14.66 6.34 19.28
CA ALA A 200 -13.25 6.45 19.63
C ALA A 200 -12.47 7.26 18.59
N PHE A 201 -12.78 7.08 17.28
CA PHE A 201 -12.19 7.85 16.20
C PHE A 201 -12.75 9.26 16.09
N GLU A 202 -14.08 9.44 16.25
CA GLU A 202 -14.70 10.77 16.21
C GLU A 202 -14.19 11.70 17.31
N SER A 203 -13.63 11.16 18.37
CA SER A 203 -13.22 11.91 19.56
C SER A 203 -11.73 11.78 19.90
N CYS A 204 -10.90 11.23 19.02
CA CYS A 204 -9.47 11.14 19.27
C CYS A 204 -8.79 12.51 19.15
N ASP A 205 -7.82 12.75 20.04
CA ASP A 205 -7.00 13.96 20.01
C ASP A 205 -5.75 13.76 19.13
N VAL A 206 -5.23 12.54 19.08
CA VAL A 206 -4.09 12.15 18.26
C VAL A 206 -4.45 10.94 17.41
N LEU A 207 -4.42 11.10 16.10
CA LEU A 207 -4.57 10.01 15.14
C LEU A 207 -3.19 9.60 14.63
N PHE A 208 -2.85 8.32 14.78
CA PHE A 208 -1.63 7.73 14.22
C PHE A 208 -1.98 6.73 13.11
N GLY A 209 -1.43 6.90 11.92
CA GLY A 209 -1.56 5.96 10.80
C GLY A 209 -0.24 5.28 10.49
N ASP A 210 -0.19 3.95 10.59
CA ASP A 210 0.95 3.15 10.19
C ASP A 210 0.72 2.58 8.78
N GLU A 211 1.72 2.69 7.90
CA GLU A 211 1.63 2.34 6.47
C GLU A 211 0.54 3.14 5.72
N ALA A 212 0.60 4.48 5.85
CA ALA A 212 -0.47 5.39 5.41
C ALA A 212 -0.78 5.32 3.91
N ALA A 213 0.23 5.20 3.03
CA ALA A 213 0.01 5.03 1.59
C ALA A 213 -0.69 3.70 1.28
N GLN A 214 -0.43 2.65 2.05
CA GLN A 214 -1.13 1.38 1.91
C GLN A 214 -2.56 1.44 2.46
N MET A 215 -2.81 2.24 3.50
CA MET A 215 -4.18 2.50 3.98
C MET A 215 -5.00 3.17 2.86
N LEU A 216 -4.48 4.19 2.20
CA LEU A 216 -5.15 4.87 1.09
C LEU A 216 -5.47 3.89 -0.06
N ARG A 217 -4.49 3.10 -0.50
CA ARG A 217 -4.70 2.09 -1.55
C ARG A 217 -5.73 1.02 -1.15
N SER A 218 -5.78 0.66 0.11
CA SER A 218 -6.77 -0.31 0.58
C SER A 218 -8.19 0.25 0.56
N LEU A 219 -8.38 1.55 0.81
CA LEU A 219 -9.67 2.22 0.66
C LEU A 219 -10.15 2.21 -0.79
N GLU A 220 -9.26 2.47 -1.75
CA GLU A 220 -9.60 2.38 -3.18
C GLU A 220 -10.12 0.97 -3.56
N SER A 221 -9.53 -0.08 -2.99
CA SER A 221 -9.95 -1.46 -3.29
C SER A 221 -11.33 -1.80 -2.73
N ILE A 222 -11.79 -1.17 -1.64
CA ILE A 222 -13.13 -1.35 -1.06
C ILE A 222 -14.19 -0.69 -1.93
N TYR A 223 -13.89 0.47 -2.50
CA TYR A 223 -14.82 1.16 -3.41
C TYR A 223 -15.10 0.37 -4.68
N THR A 224 -14.13 -0.43 -5.13
CA THR A 224 -14.28 -1.28 -6.32
C THR A 224 -14.99 -2.61 -6.02
N GLN A 225 -15.01 -3.04 -4.76
CA GLN A 225 -15.71 -4.24 -4.31
C GLN A 225 -17.06 -3.87 -3.69
N GLN A 226 -18.12 -3.91 -4.47
CA GLN A 226 -19.52 -3.78 -4.01
C GLN A 226 -19.97 -4.93 -3.10
N THR A 227 -19.11 -5.49 -2.30
CA THR A 227 -19.46 -6.54 -1.36
C THR A 227 -20.01 -5.88 -0.10
N SER A 228 -21.33 -6.01 0.08
CA SER A 228 -21.95 -5.84 1.39
C SER A 228 -21.27 -6.80 2.36
N THR A 229 -20.34 -6.28 3.16
CA THR A 229 -19.91 -7.04 4.32
C THR A 229 -21.08 -7.07 5.29
N ALA A 230 -21.29 -8.17 5.99
CA ALA A 230 -22.32 -8.37 7.01
C ALA A 230 -22.13 -7.45 8.25
N ARG A 231 -21.67 -6.22 8.05
CA ARG A 231 -21.45 -5.18 9.06
C ARG A 231 -22.29 -3.99 8.67
N ASP A 232 -22.90 -3.36 9.68
CA ASP A 232 -23.84 -2.24 9.54
C ASP A 232 -23.21 -0.94 8.99
N SER A 233 -22.07 -0.99 8.28
CA SER A 233 -21.36 0.14 7.72
C SER A 233 -20.90 -0.11 6.29
N THR A 234 -21.04 0.92 5.44
CA THR A 234 -20.62 0.92 4.04
C THR A 234 -19.16 1.35 3.88
N ALA A 235 -18.58 1.12 2.70
CA ALA A 235 -17.26 1.67 2.36
C ALA A 235 -17.25 3.21 2.41
N GLN A 236 -18.37 3.86 2.06
CA GLN A 236 -18.51 5.30 2.15
C GLN A 236 -18.47 5.78 3.61
N ASP A 237 -19.15 5.08 4.54
CA ASP A 237 -19.10 5.42 5.97
C ASP A 237 -17.68 5.35 6.54
N VAL A 238 -16.89 4.37 6.10
CA VAL A 238 -15.47 4.25 6.48
C VAL A 238 -14.65 5.43 5.97
N TYR A 239 -14.83 5.77 4.70
CA TYR A 239 -14.13 6.90 4.08
C TYR A 239 -14.51 8.23 4.75
N ASP A 240 -15.80 8.50 4.91
CA ASP A 240 -16.30 9.76 5.50
C ASP A 240 -15.83 9.92 6.93
N LEU A 241 -15.83 8.84 7.71
CA LEU A 241 -15.32 8.88 9.07
C LEU A 241 -13.79 9.11 9.11
N LEU A 242 -13.02 8.47 8.23
CA LEU A 242 -11.57 8.69 8.16
C LEU A 242 -11.27 10.15 7.80
N VAL A 243 -11.92 10.67 6.76
CA VAL A 243 -11.78 12.07 6.34
C VAL A 243 -12.15 13.02 7.49
N LYS A 244 -13.31 12.82 8.11
CA LYS A 244 -13.74 13.61 9.26
C LYS A 244 -12.71 13.56 10.40
N THR A 245 -12.21 12.38 10.73
CA THR A 245 -11.21 12.21 11.80
C THR A 245 -9.91 12.95 11.47
N ILE A 246 -9.41 12.86 10.23
CA ILE A 246 -8.21 13.60 9.80
C ILE A 246 -8.45 15.11 9.83
N GLN A 247 -9.65 15.58 9.47
CA GLN A 247 -10.00 16.99 9.48
C GLN A 247 -10.14 17.57 10.89
N THR A 248 -10.59 16.78 11.86
CA THR A 248 -10.97 17.27 13.19
C THR A 248 -10.00 16.95 14.32
N ALA A 249 -9.20 15.88 14.20
CA ALA A 249 -8.22 15.52 15.23
C ALA A 249 -7.17 16.62 15.41
N PRO A 250 -6.90 17.07 16.63
CA PRO A 250 -5.90 18.10 16.94
C PRO A 250 -4.48 17.75 16.45
N LYS A 251 -4.13 16.47 16.35
CA LYS A 251 -2.87 16.00 15.79
C LYS A 251 -3.08 14.75 14.94
N VAL A 252 -2.51 14.74 13.75
CA VAL A 252 -2.50 13.59 12.84
C VAL A 252 -1.06 13.27 12.48
N VAL A 253 -0.65 12.01 12.63
CA VAL A 253 0.70 11.54 12.34
C VAL A 253 0.60 10.31 11.44
N LEU A 254 1.01 10.43 10.19
CA LEU A 254 0.96 9.39 9.18
C LEU A 254 2.38 8.92 8.86
N CYS A 255 2.69 7.69 9.21
CA CYS A 255 3.99 7.09 8.98
C CYS A 255 3.95 6.13 7.80
N ASP A 256 4.92 6.24 6.88
CA ASP A 256 5.10 5.26 5.80
C ASP A 256 6.51 5.37 5.20
N ALA A 257 7.12 4.24 4.84
CA ALA A 257 8.36 4.22 4.05
C ALA A 257 8.09 4.56 2.58
N GLY A 258 6.88 4.28 2.11
CA GLY A 258 6.38 4.52 0.77
C GLY A 258 5.50 5.77 0.65
N ALA A 259 5.53 6.70 1.63
CA ALA A 259 4.82 7.98 1.50
C ALA A 259 5.23 8.69 0.20
N ASN A 260 4.26 9.22 -0.52
CA ASN A 260 4.40 9.65 -1.90
C ASN A 260 3.45 10.80 -2.24
N ASP A 261 3.54 11.34 -3.44
CA ASP A 261 2.70 12.44 -3.89
C ASP A 261 1.19 12.07 -3.93
N GLU A 262 0.83 10.80 -4.19
CA GLU A 262 -0.59 10.38 -4.16
C GLU A 262 -1.20 10.59 -2.77
N LEU A 263 -0.46 10.24 -1.72
CA LEU A 263 -0.90 10.46 -0.34
C LEU A 263 -1.01 11.97 -0.01
N ILE A 264 -0.06 12.78 -0.48
CA ILE A 264 -0.06 14.23 -0.25
C ILE A 264 -1.24 14.87 -1.00
N GLU A 265 -1.43 14.58 -2.28
CA GLU A 265 -2.54 15.11 -3.10
C GLU A 265 -3.90 14.73 -2.51
N TRP A 266 -4.04 13.50 -1.99
CA TRP A 266 -5.25 13.09 -1.31
C TRP A 266 -5.48 13.92 -0.02
N LEU A 267 -4.44 14.12 0.80
CA LEU A 267 -4.56 14.95 2.00
C LEU A 267 -4.86 16.41 1.65
N GLU A 268 -4.23 16.99 0.62
CA GLU A 268 -4.54 18.33 0.12
C GLU A 268 -6.03 18.45 -0.26
N SER A 269 -6.59 17.42 -0.90
CA SER A 269 -7.99 17.41 -1.33
C SER A 269 -8.99 17.46 -0.16
N ILE A 270 -8.61 16.93 1.00
CA ILE A 270 -9.48 16.88 2.18
C ILE A 270 -9.17 17.97 3.22
N LEU A 271 -7.96 18.53 3.22
CA LEU A 271 -7.52 19.56 4.16
C LEU A 271 -7.61 20.98 3.59
N GLY A 272 -7.80 21.12 2.28
CA GLY A 272 -7.84 22.42 1.59
C GLY A 272 -6.51 23.20 1.73
N ASN A 273 -6.55 24.39 2.31
CA ASN A 273 -5.39 25.27 2.43
C ASN A 273 -4.48 24.94 3.64
N GLU A 274 -4.78 23.93 4.43
CA GLU A 274 -3.97 23.56 5.58
C GLU A 274 -2.61 23.00 5.12
N LYS A 275 -1.51 23.51 5.72
CA LYS A 275 -0.17 23.02 5.41
C LYS A 275 0.08 21.67 6.10
N ILE A 276 0.54 20.71 5.33
CA ILE A 276 1.02 19.42 5.80
C ILE A 276 2.49 19.60 6.22
N HIS A 277 2.93 18.95 7.27
CA HIS A 277 4.34 18.90 7.63
C HIS A 277 4.95 17.58 7.16
N ILE A 278 5.75 17.63 6.12
CA ILE A 278 6.46 16.50 5.54
C ILE A 278 7.80 16.35 6.23
N VAL A 279 8.03 15.20 6.84
CA VAL A 279 9.27 14.89 7.56
C VAL A 279 9.93 13.67 6.92
N GLU A 280 11.19 13.79 6.52
CA GLU A 280 11.97 12.69 5.94
C GLU A 280 13.25 12.41 6.76
N THR A 281 13.63 11.13 6.83
CA THR A 281 14.99 10.75 7.25
C THR A 281 15.90 10.61 6.02
N PRO A 282 17.23 10.82 6.14
CA PRO A 282 18.16 10.72 5.00
C PRO A 282 18.33 9.28 4.50
N LYS A 283 18.09 8.28 5.34
CA LYS A 283 18.24 6.87 4.99
C LYS A 283 17.14 6.43 4.03
N LYS A 284 17.52 5.75 2.96
CA LYS A 284 16.59 5.18 1.98
C LYS A 284 16.38 3.70 2.24
N SER A 285 15.15 3.23 2.04
CA SER A 285 14.85 1.79 2.07
C SER A 285 15.69 1.06 1.02
N GLY A 286 16.33 -0.03 1.43
CA GLY A 286 17.15 -0.83 0.52
C GLY A 286 18.60 -0.36 0.35
N ASP A 287 19.05 0.66 1.07
CA ASP A 287 20.49 1.05 1.05
C ASP A 287 21.36 -0.14 1.43
N GLY A 288 22.37 -0.42 0.59
CA GLY A 288 23.28 -1.56 0.76
C GLY A 288 22.73 -2.90 0.24
N ILE A 289 21.52 -2.94 -0.33
CA ILE A 289 20.96 -4.15 -0.93
C ILE A 289 21.28 -4.21 -2.42
N ASN A 290 21.91 -5.32 -2.86
CA ASN A 290 22.11 -5.58 -4.27
C ASN A 290 20.82 -6.13 -4.90
N VAL A 291 20.28 -5.40 -5.89
CA VAL A 291 19.05 -5.79 -6.60
C VAL A 291 19.40 -6.22 -8.02
N THR A 292 18.91 -7.39 -8.42
CA THR A 292 19.01 -7.89 -9.80
C THR A 292 17.62 -7.99 -10.40
N PHE A 293 17.35 -7.27 -11.48
CA PHE A 293 16.12 -7.38 -12.26
C PHE A 293 16.32 -8.35 -13.41
N ASN A 294 15.46 -9.36 -13.51
CA ASN A 294 15.40 -10.27 -14.64
C ASN A 294 14.19 -9.93 -15.49
N PHE A 295 14.41 -9.49 -16.70
CA PHE A 295 13.35 -9.22 -17.66
C PHE A 295 13.22 -10.39 -18.62
N ALA A 296 11.99 -10.80 -18.89
CA ALA A 296 11.70 -11.86 -19.86
C ALA A 296 10.51 -11.44 -20.73
N ASN A 297 10.56 -11.75 -22.00
CA ASN A 297 9.48 -11.46 -22.95
C ASN A 297 8.26 -12.35 -22.74
N GLN A 298 8.43 -13.47 -22.06
CA GLN A 298 7.34 -14.39 -21.71
C GLN A 298 7.39 -14.75 -20.24
N GLN A 299 6.25 -14.83 -19.60
CA GLN A 299 6.12 -15.16 -18.17
C GLN A 299 6.82 -16.47 -17.82
N LEU A 300 6.64 -17.52 -18.64
CA LEU A 300 7.25 -18.84 -18.40
C LEU A 300 8.78 -18.78 -18.37
N GLN A 301 9.40 -18.00 -19.25
CA GLN A 301 10.86 -17.82 -19.27
C GLN A 301 11.35 -17.10 -18.02
N GLY A 302 10.61 -16.09 -17.56
CA GLY A 302 10.91 -15.38 -16.31
C GLY A 302 10.82 -16.29 -15.09
N GLU A 303 9.79 -17.12 -15.00
CA GLU A 303 9.62 -18.11 -13.94
C GLU A 303 10.74 -19.16 -13.94
N GLN A 304 11.13 -19.67 -15.09
CA GLN A 304 12.23 -20.62 -15.22
C GLN A 304 13.58 -20.02 -14.82
N ALA A 305 13.85 -18.78 -15.22
CA ALA A 305 15.07 -18.07 -14.84
C ALA A 305 15.13 -17.86 -13.32
N ALA A 306 14.01 -17.45 -12.70
CA ALA A 306 13.90 -17.28 -11.26
C ALA A 306 14.15 -18.60 -10.51
N ILE A 307 13.50 -19.70 -10.93
CA ILE A 307 13.68 -21.02 -10.34
C ILE A 307 15.15 -21.47 -10.46
N THR A 308 15.79 -21.25 -11.59
CA THR A 308 17.20 -21.60 -11.81
C THR A 308 18.12 -20.80 -10.87
N ALA A 309 17.87 -19.51 -10.72
CA ALA A 309 18.63 -18.66 -9.80
C ALA A 309 18.46 -19.10 -8.34
N ILE A 310 17.24 -19.44 -7.92
CA ILE A 310 16.93 -19.95 -6.59
C ILE A 310 17.68 -21.27 -6.34
N LYS A 311 17.57 -22.23 -7.25
CA LYS A 311 18.28 -23.52 -7.14
C LYS A 311 19.79 -23.35 -7.02
N SER A 312 20.38 -22.43 -7.80
CA SER A 312 21.80 -22.10 -7.73
C SER A 312 22.21 -21.57 -6.34
N ARG A 313 21.38 -20.71 -5.73
CA ARG A 313 21.64 -20.18 -4.39
C ARG A 313 21.53 -21.25 -3.31
N LEU A 314 20.49 -22.10 -3.38
CA LEU A 314 20.30 -23.22 -2.45
C LEU A 314 21.45 -24.23 -2.52
N LYS A 315 21.94 -24.56 -3.74
CA LYS A 315 23.13 -25.44 -3.92
C LYS A 315 24.40 -24.86 -3.27
N ARG A 316 24.49 -23.54 -3.14
CA ARG A 316 25.59 -22.84 -2.45
C ARG A 316 25.38 -22.70 -0.94
N GLY A 317 24.37 -23.38 -0.37
CA GLY A 317 24.03 -23.32 1.06
C GLY A 317 23.41 -22.00 1.50
N LYS A 318 22.94 -21.14 0.55
CA LYS A 318 22.27 -19.89 0.91
C LYS A 318 20.81 -20.13 1.24
N LYS A 319 20.32 -19.49 2.27
CA LYS A 319 18.88 -19.43 2.58
C LYS A 319 18.17 -18.46 1.62
N VAL A 320 16.97 -18.80 1.19
CA VAL A 320 16.25 -18.01 0.19
C VAL A 320 14.82 -17.69 0.66
N TRP A 321 14.48 -16.41 0.67
CA TRP A 321 13.09 -15.96 0.82
C TRP A 321 12.49 -15.68 -0.55
N ILE A 322 11.29 -16.22 -0.81
CA ILE A 322 10.62 -16.16 -2.12
C ILE A 322 9.23 -15.56 -1.93
N SER A 323 9.05 -14.32 -2.32
CA SER A 323 7.73 -13.67 -2.33
C SER A 323 7.03 -13.92 -3.65
N VAL A 324 5.77 -14.37 -3.61
CA VAL A 324 4.98 -14.68 -4.81
C VAL A 324 3.66 -13.93 -4.81
N GLY A 325 3.21 -13.43 -5.95
CA GLY A 325 1.96 -12.69 -6.08
C GLY A 325 0.70 -13.55 -5.92
N THR A 326 0.78 -14.87 -6.16
CA THR A 326 -0.36 -15.78 -6.09
C THR A 326 -0.01 -17.12 -5.45
N VAL A 327 -1.01 -17.78 -4.85
CA VAL A 327 -0.86 -19.14 -4.32
C VAL A 327 -0.51 -20.14 -5.44
N LYS A 328 -1.02 -19.91 -6.66
CA LYS A 328 -0.72 -20.76 -7.83
C LYS A 328 0.77 -20.71 -8.18
N ALA A 329 1.35 -19.53 -8.29
CA ALA A 329 2.79 -19.35 -8.53
C ALA A 329 3.63 -19.98 -7.41
N GLY A 330 3.25 -19.76 -6.15
CA GLY A 330 3.93 -20.38 -5.00
C GLY A 330 3.94 -21.90 -5.04
N ARG A 331 2.84 -22.54 -5.44
CA ARG A 331 2.76 -24.00 -5.60
C ARG A 331 3.68 -24.51 -6.70
N LEU A 332 3.74 -23.84 -7.85
CA LEU A 332 4.65 -24.20 -8.96
C LEU A 332 6.10 -24.12 -8.51
N ILE A 333 6.48 -23.05 -7.83
CA ILE A 333 7.84 -22.90 -7.30
C ILE A 333 8.15 -23.96 -6.25
N ALA A 334 7.22 -24.20 -5.30
CA ALA A 334 7.40 -25.25 -4.29
C ALA A 334 7.59 -26.64 -4.92
N GLN A 335 6.82 -26.95 -5.98
CA GLN A 335 7.00 -28.19 -6.74
C GLN A 335 8.35 -28.26 -7.44
N ALA A 336 8.80 -27.17 -8.06
CA ALA A 336 10.07 -27.11 -8.76
C ALA A 336 11.29 -27.20 -7.81
N LEU A 337 11.12 -26.84 -6.54
CA LEU A 337 12.16 -26.88 -5.52
C LEU A 337 12.16 -28.17 -4.67
N ARG A 338 11.31 -29.15 -4.98
CA ARG A 338 11.33 -30.44 -4.29
C ARG A 338 12.72 -31.08 -4.41
N GLY A 339 13.25 -31.51 -3.28
CA GLY A 339 14.60 -32.10 -3.20
C GLY A 339 15.77 -31.10 -3.22
N CYS A 340 15.48 -29.78 -3.24
CA CYS A 340 16.53 -28.75 -3.19
C CYS A 340 16.86 -28.27 -1.76
N GLY A 341 16.22 -28.86 -0.74
CA GLY A 341 16.38 -28.49 0.66
C GLY A 341 15.03 -28.53 1.41
N ARG A 342 15.08 -28.18 2.70
CA ARG A 342 13.88 -28.08 3.54
C ARG A 342 13.18 -26.75 3.31
N GLY A 343 11.97 -26.78 2.77
CA GLY A 343 11.20 -25.58 2.46
C GLY A 343 9.85 -25.51 3.16
N VAL A 344 9.33 -24.30 3.30
CA VAL A 344 7.97 -24.03 3.76
C VAL A 344 7.26 -23.07 2.80
N PHE A 345 5.96 -23.29 2.58
CA PHE A 345 5.12 -22.39 1.82
C PHE A 345 3.97 -21.88 2.69
N ILE A 346 4.00 -20.58 3.02
CA ILE A 346 2.97 -19.91 3.82
C ILE A 346 2.00 -19.16 2.91
N HIS A 347 0.71 -19.52 3.01
CA HIS A 347 -0.34 -18.94 2.18
C HIS A 347 -1.69 -18.93 2.91
N SER A 348 -2.74 -18.38 2.29
CA SER A 348 -4.07 -18.24 2.92
C SER A 348 -4.66 -19.55 3.44
N LYS A 349 -4.39 -20.68 2.77
CA LYS A 349 -4.87 -22.01 3.14
C LYS A 349 -3.90 -22.80 4.04
N THR A 350 -2.78 -22.21 4.47
CA THR A 350 -1.90 -22.82 5.48
C THR A 350 -2.69 -22.99 6.78
N PRO A 351 -2.61 -24.16 7.46
CA PRO A 351 -3.30 -24.38 8.74
C PRO A 351 -3.05 -23.23 9.72
N THR A 352 -4.11 -22.81 10.40
CA THR A 352 -4.09 -21.60 11.25
C THR A 352 -2.99 -21.66 12.31
N LEU A 353 -2.79 -22.81 12.98
CA LEU A 353 -1.74 -22.97 13.97
C LEU A 353 -0.32 -22.82 13.38
N THR A 354 -0.07 -23.45 12.22
CA THR A 354 1.24 -23.34 11.53
C THR A 354 1.50 -21.91 11.09
N LYS A 355 0.48 -21.26 10.53
CA LYS A 355 0.58 -19.86 10.10
C LYS A 355 0.81 -18.93 11.27
N LYS A 356 0.04 -19.09 12.37
CA LYS A 356 0.17 -18.29 13.59
C LYS A 356 1.57 -18.44 14.17
N LYS A 357 2.04 -19.67 14.38
CA LYS A 357 3.38 -19.97 14.88
C LYS A 357 4.48 -19.32 14.04
N PHE A 358 4.37 -19.41 12.69
CA PHE A 358 5.34 -18.81 11.80
C PHE A 358 5.30 -17.26 11.87
N LEU A 359 4.12 -16.65 11.92
CA LEU A 359 3.96 -15.19 11.95
C LEU A 359 4.43 -14.58 13.29
N GLU A 360 4.18 -15.26 14.41
CA GLU A 360 4.59 -14.80 15.75
C GLU A 360 6.11 -14.77 15.94
N SER A 361 6.86 -15.59 15.22
CA SER A 361 8.31 -15.69 15.34
C SER A 361 8.99 -15.99 14.00
N ALA A 362 8.64 -15.22 12.96
CA ALA A 362 9.10 -15.47 11.59
C ALA A 362 10.62 -15.44 11.46
N ASP A 363 11.30 -14.59 12.20
CA ASP A 363 12.75 -14.50 12.25
C ASP A 363 13.37 -15.82 12.71
N ARG A 364 12.87 -16.36 13.82
CA ARG A 364 13.34 -17.65 14.40
C ARG A 364 12.88 -18.85 13.58
N GLU A 365 11.61 -18.87 13.16
CA GLU A 365 11.05 -20.02 12.41
C GLU A 365 11.66 -20.15 11.02
N SER A 366 12.01 -19.05 10.36
CA SER A 366 12.66 -19.07 9.04
C SER A 366 14.04 -19.73 9.07
N LEU A 367 14.74 -19.69 10.20
CA LEU A 367 16.03 -20.39 10.36
C LEU A 367 15.94 -21.90 10.21
N ASN A 368 14.76 -22.49 10.45
CA ASN A 368 14.52 -23.93 10.32
C ASN A 368 14.43 -24.41 8.87
N TYR A 369 14.46 -23.49 7.88
CA TYR A 369 14.25 -23.81 6.46
C TYR A 369 15.39 -23.28 5.60
N ASP A 370 15.68 -24.00 4.52
CA ASP A 370 16.60 -23.54 3.48
C ASP A 370 15.91 -22.51 2.56
N TYR A 371 14.60 -22.65 2.39
CA TYR A 371 13.80 -21.66 1.67
C TYR A 371 12.41 -21.48 2.27
N VAL A 372 11.93 -20.24 2.22
CA VAL A 372 10.57 -19.86 2.59
C VAL A 372 9.87 -19.29 1.37
N ILE A 373 8.70 -19.81 1.03
CA ILE A 373 7.82 -19.22 0.00
C ILE A 373 6.67 -18.53 0.73
N ALA A 374 6.47 -17.24 0.43
CA ALA A 374 5.44 -16.41 1.03
C ALA A 374 4.48 -15.88 -0.04
N SER A 375 3.18 -16.15 0.12
CA SER A 375 2.14 -15.47 -0.65
C SER A 375 1.81 -14.11 -0.02
N PRO A 376 0.96 -13.25 -0.64
CA PRO A 376 0.59 -11.95 -0.07
C PRO A 376 -0.09 -12.00 1.31
N VAL A 377 -0.34 -13.18 1.87
CA VAL A 377 -0.74 -13.33 3.28
C VAL A 377 0.36 -12.85 4.24
N ILE A 378 1.61 -12.87 3.76
CA ILE A 378 2.77 -12.27 4.41
C ILE A 378 3.23 -11.11 3.51
N SER A 379 2.69 -9.93 3.69
CA SER A 379 3.03 -8.78 2.84
C SER A 379 3.65 -7.61 3.58
N CYS A 380 3.49 -7.55 4.88
CA CYS A 380 4.04 -6.49 5.74
C CYS A 380 3.95 -6.91 7.22
N GLY A 381 4.63 -6.18 8.10
CA GLY A 381 4.62 -6.42 9.54
C GLY A 381 5.52 -7.56 10.02
N ILE A 382 6.28 -8.20 9.13
CA ILE A 382 7.25 -9.22 9.50
C ILE A 382 8.65 -8.67 9.23
N SER A 383 9.43 -8.56 10.28
CA SER A 383 10.87 -8.31 10.20
C SER A 383 11.62 -9.63 10.33
N ILE A 384 12.54 -9.88 9.43
CA ILE A 384 13.48 -11.01 9.49
C ILE A 384 14.86 -10.40 9.57
N GLU A 385 15.42 -10.38 10.76
CA GLU A 385 16.70 -9.75 11.07
C GLU A 385 17.68 -10.80 11.61
N HIS A 386 18.11 -11.71 10.78
CA HIS A 386 19.12 -12.68 11.21
C HIS A 386 20.44 -11.95 11.48
N ARG A 387 20.67 -11.53 12.73
CA ARG A 387 21.83 -10.70 13.12
C ARG A 387 23.15 -11.45 13.11
N ASP A 388 23.12 -12.77 12.99
CA ASP A 388 24.29 -13.64 13.14
C ASP A 388 24.96 -14.06 11.81
N GLY A 389 24.77 -13.29 10.74
CA GLY A 389 25.49 -13.53 9.46
C GLY A 389 25.03 -14.76 8.68
N HIS A 390 23.88 -15.32 8.96
CA HIS A 390 23.30 -16.50 8.29
C HIS A 390 22.55 -16.18 6.99
N HIS A 391 22.93 -15.10 6.28
CA HIS A 391 22.37 -14.76 4.96
C HIS A 391 23.40 -14.87 3.84
#